data_2b2a80075a5597f5692c1d540b66f26f
#
_entry.id   2b2a80075a5597f5692c1d540b66f26f
#
_cell.length_a   1.000
_cell.length_b   1.000
_cell.length_c   1.000
_cell.angle_alpha   90.00
_cell.angle_beta   90.00
_cell.angle_gamma   90.00
#
_symmetry.space_group_name_H-M   'P 1'
#
loop_
_entity.id
_entity.type
_entity.pdbx_description
1 polymer ?
#
loop_
_entity_poly.entity_id
_entity_poly.type
_entity_poly.pdbx_seq_one_letter_code
_entity_poly.pdbx_strand_id
1 'polypeptide(L)'
;MAKGHRSQIKRDRNENQRDRRPKATLSYARVSVQKACFVLDATRGKDVQSALGIVSYNPRYASTLIEKLLKSAIANAENNNGMDPAKLYIAECFANCAPTMKRIHPRAQGRAYRILKRMSHITIILDEKKEA
;
A
#
# COMPACT_ATOMS: atom_id res chain seq x y z
N MET A 1 2.56 31.13 -29.85
CA MET A 1 2.88 29.69 -29.91
C MET A 1 3.63 29.19 -28.68
N ALA A 2 3.04 29.26 -27.50
CA ALA A 2 3.73 28.91 -26.25
C ALA A 2 3.27 27.57 -25.61
N LYS A 3 2.49 26.75 -26.33
CA LYS A 3 1.93 25.51 -25.78
C LYS A 3 2.95 24.35 -25.68
N GLY A 4 3.98 24.28 -26.49
CA GLY A 4 4.96 23.20 -26.46
C GLY A 4 5.92 23.25 -25.28
N HIS A 5 6.34 24.44 -24.87
CA HIS A 5 7.34 24.62 -23.81
C HIS A 5 6.83 24.22 -22.42
N ARG A 6 5.58 24.54 -22.08
CA ARG A 6 4.98 24.17 -20.79
C ARG A 6 4.78 22.67 -20.64
N SER A 7 4.49 21.95 -21.72
CA SER A 7 4.31 20.49 -21.68
C SER A 7 5.64 19.75 -21.48
N GLN A 8 6.74 20.25 -22.06
CA GLN A 8 8.08 19.70 -21.86
C GLN A 8 8.56 19.93 -20.42
N ILE A 9 8.50 21.16 -19.92
CA ILE A 9 8.88 21.49 -18.53
C ILE A 9 8.08 20.63 -17.53
N LYS A 10 6.79 20.35 -17.79
CA LYS A 10 5.99 19.48 -16.93
C LYS A 10 6.43 18.03 -17.00
N ARG A 11 6.82 17.53 -18.18
CA ARG A 11 7.37 16.17 -18.33
C ARG A 11 8.69 16.04 -17.59
N ASP A 12 9.63 16.94 -17.83
CA ASP A 12 10.95 16.97 -17.19
C ASP A 12 10.82 17.04 -15.65
N ARG A 13 9.91 17.87 -15.16
CA ARG A 13 9.61 17.94 -13.73
C ARG A 13 9.07 16.63 -13.19
N ASN A 14 8.12 16.01 -13.89
CA ASN A 14 7.51 14.76 -13.45
C ASN A 14 8.52 13.61 -13.50
N GLU A 15 9.41 13.57 -14.47
CA GLU A 15 10.47 12.57 -14.58
C GLU A 15 11.52 12.73 -13.47
N ASN A 16 11.93 13.96 -13.17
CA ASN A 16 12.90 14.26 -12.12
C ASN A 16 12.34 14.07 -10.70
N GLN A 17 11.02 14.26 -10.51
CA GLN A 17 10.35 14.08 -9.23
C GLN A 17 9.73 12.69 -9.04
N ARG A 18 9.81 11.82 -10.05
CA ARG A 18 9.22 10.48 -9.97
C ARG A 18 10.00 9.63 -8.99
N ASP A 19 9.31 9.16 -7.97
CA ASP A 19 9.84 8.14 -7.06
C ASP A 19 10.02 6.82 -7.83
N ARG A 20 11.29 6.39 -7.96
CA ARG A 20 11.69 5.17 -8.66
C ARG A 20 11.82 3.97 -7.71
N ARG A 21 11.62 4.18 -6.41
CA ARG A 21 11.66 3.08 -5.44
C ARG A 21 10.61 2.02 -5.80
N PRO A 22 10.93 0.73 -5.64
CA PRO A 22 9.98 -0.34 -5.90
C PRO A 22 8.76 -0.22 -4.98
N LYS A 23 7.59 -0.24 -5.57
CA LYS A 23 6.33 -0.10 -4.84
C LYS A 23 5.27 -1.07 -5.35
N ALA A 24 4.38 -1.46 -4.45
CA ALA A 24 3.15 -2.14 -4.80
C ALA A 24 1.96 -1.45 -4.13
N THR A 25 0.84 -1.39 -4.85
CA THR A 25 -0.40 -0.76 -4.38
C THR A 25 -1.57 -1.72 -4.60
N LEU A 26 -2.30 -2.00 -3.53
CA LEU A 26 -3.56 -2.73 -3.56
C LEU A 26 -4.71 -1.74 -3.48
N SER A 27 -5.45 -1.58 -4.57
CA SER A 27 -6.61 -0.71 -4.63
C SER A 27 -7.88 -1.44 -4.20
N TYR A 28 -8.78 -0.72 -3.54
CA TYR A 28 -10.11 -1.20 -3.13
C TYR A 28 -10.08 -2.46 -2.25
N ALA A 29 -9.09 -2.58 -1.37
CA ALA A 29 -9.05 -3.65 -0.39
C ALA A 29 -10.26 -3.59 0.55
N ARG A 30 -10.96 -4.72 0.73
CA ARG A 30 -12.16 -4.80 1.60
C ARG A 30 -11.81 -4.85 3.08
N VAL A 31 -10.98 -3.92 3.52
CA VAL A 31 -10.54 -3.75 4.90
C VAL A 31 -10.61 -2.26 5.24
N SER A 32 -11.00 -1.93 6.46
CA SER A 32 -10.93 -0.53 6.90
C SER A 32 -9.48 -0.08 7.09
N VAL A 33 -9.21 1.18 6.84
CA VAL A 33 -7.88 1.80 7.00
C VAL A 33 -7.28 1.51 8.37
N GLN A 34 -8.04 1.67 9.45
CA GLN A 34 -7.56 1.42 10.82
C GLN A 34 -7.05 -0.02 11.01
N LYS A 35 -7.78 -1.03 10.47
CA LYS A 35 -7.37 -2.43 10.57
C LYS A 35 -6.13 -2.72 9.72
N ALA A 36 -5.99 -2.07 8.56
CA ALA A 36 -4.80 -2.17 7.72
C ALA A 36 -3.59 -1.49 8.40
N CYS A 37 -3.74 -0.26 8.89
CA CYS A 37 -2.67 0.48 9.56
C CYS A 37 -2.12 -0.28 10.77
N PHE A 38 -2.96 -0.92 11.57
CA PHE A 38 -2.50 -1.70 12.70
C PHE A 38 -1.48 -2.79 12.33
N VAL A 39 -1.67 -3.45 11.18
CA VAL A 39 -0.72 -4.46 10.68
C VAL A 39 0.50 -3.78 10.04
N LEU A 40 0.30 -2.70 9.30
CA LEU A 40 1.38 -1.96 8.66
C LEU A 40 2.35 -1.35 9.68
N ASP A 41 1.83 -0.82 10.79
CA ASP A 41 2.67 -0.25 11.86
C ASP A 41 3.60 -1.28 12.50
N ALA A 42 3.17 -2.55 12.56
CA ALA A 42 4.01 -3.64 13.04
C ALA A 42 5.14 -4.02 12.05
N THR A 43 5.02 -3.64 10.78
CA THR A 43 5.99 -3.99 9.71
C THR A 43 6.86 -2.83 9.25
N ARG A 44 6.46 -1.59 9.55
CA ARG A 44 7.17 -0.37 9.10
C ARG A 44 8.62 -0.36 9.58
N GLY A 45 9.56 -0.03 8.67
CA GLY A 45 10.98 0.08 8.96
C GLY A 45 11.72 -1.23 9.18
N LYS A 46 11.04 -2.37 9.05
CA LYS A 46 11.64 -3.71 9.22
C LYS A 46 12.15 -4.27 7.91
N ASP A 47 13.08 -5.22 8.03
CA ASP A 47 13.56 -6.00 6.90
C ASP A 47 12.41 -6.82 6.31
N VAL A 48 12.45 -7.02 5.02
CA VAL A 48 11.41 -7.71 4.28
C VAL A 48 11.17 -9.13 4.81
N GLN A 49 12.23 -9.86 5.17
CA GLN A 49 12.12 -11.22 5.73
C GLN A 49 11.42 -11.21 7.09
N SER A 50 11.82 -10.30 7.98
CA SER A 50 11.17 -10.13 9.29
C SER A 50 9.72 -9.68 9.16
N ALA A 51 9.43 -8.78 8.23
CA ALA A 51 8.08 -8.31 7.95
C ALA A 51 7.17 -9.43 7.43
N LEU A 52 7.66 -10.28 6.51
CA LEU A 52 6.94 -11.47 6.04
C LEU A 52 6.61 -12.41 7.19
N GLY A 53 7.55 -12.68 8.07
CA GLY A 53 7.31 -13.50 9.27
C GLY A 53 6.21 -12.92 10.15
N ILE A 54 6.26 -11.62 10.48
CA ILE A 54 5.25 -10.95 11.30
C ILE A 54 3.86 -11.03 10.66
N VAL A 55 3.77 -10.79 9.36
CA VAL A 55 2.50 -10.76 8.64
C VAL A 55 1.90 -12.18 8.50
N SER A 56 2.72 -13.20 8.25
CA SER A 56 2.25 -14.58 8.10
C SER A 56 1.70 -15.18 9.40
N TYR A 57 2.30 -14.83 10.56
CA TYR A 57 1.82 -15.29 11.87
C TYR A 57 0.66 -14.47 12.44
N ASN A 58 0.34 -13.33 11.85
CA ASN A 58 -0.74 -12.47 12.36
C ASN A 58 -2.11 -12.97 11.86
N PRO A 59 -3.05 -13.36 12.77
CA PRO A 59 -4.33 -13.98 12.38
C PRO A 59 -5.35 -13.00 11.78
N ARG A 60 -5.00 -11.73 11.62
CA ARG A 60 -5.92 -10.71 11.08
C ARG A 60 -6.10 -10.85 9.59
N TYR A 61 -7.32 -10.72 9.09
CA TYR A 61 -7.61 -10.74 7.65
C TYR A 61 -6.79 -9.72 6.83
N ALA A 62 -6.50 -8.54 7.41
CA ALA A 62 -5.64 -7.54 6.79
C ALA A 62 -4.25 -8.09 6.46
N SER A 63 -3.70 -8.97 7.30
CA SER A 63 -2.38 -9.57 7.12
C SER A 63 -2.29 -10.42 5.85
N THR A 64 -3.31 -11.21 5.54
CA THR A 64 -3.36 -12.02 4.32
C THR A 64 -3.28 -11.16 3.05
N LEU A 65 -3.90 -9.97 3.06
CA LEU A 65 -3.85 -9.05 1.93
C LEU A 65 -2.49 -8.36 1.84
N ILE A 66 -1.94 -7.93 2.98
CA ILE A 66 -0.65 -7.26 3.09
C ILE A 66 0.50 -8.22 2.71
N GLU A 67 0.41 -9.50 3.09
CA GLU A 67 1.38 -10.53 2.69
C GLU A 67 1.48 -10.65 1.17
N LYS A 68 0.35 -10.77 0.49
CA LYS A 68 0.32 -10.82 -0.98
C LYS A 68 0.89 -9.56 -1.61
N LEU A 69 0.56 -8.40 -1.05
CA LEU A 69 1.06 -7.12 -1.52
C LEU A 69 2.57 -7.00 -1.32
N LEU A 70 3.09 -7.44 -0.17
CA LEU A 70 4.52 -7.42 0.13
C LEU A 70 5.29 -8.36 -0.82
N LYS A 71 4.80 -9.57 -1.07
CA LYS A 71 5.39 -10.48 -2.08
C LYS A 71 5.43 -9.84 -3.48
N SER A 72 4.38 -9.12 -3.86
CA SER A 72 4.34 -8.37 -5.12
C SER A 72 5.36 -7.23 -5.15
N ALA A 73 5.55 -6.51 -4.03
CA ALA A 73 6.54 -5.45 -3.93
C ALA A 73 7.98 -5.98 -4.06
N ILE A 74 8.26 -7.13 -3.46
CA ILE A 74 9.56 -7.82 -3.57
C ILE A 74 9.83 -8.22 -5.02
N ALA A 75 8.87 -8.87 -5.68
CA ALA A 75 9.01 -9.24 -7.07
C ALA A 75 9.21 -8.03 -8.00
N ASN A 76 8.55 -6.89 -7.70
CA ASN A 76 8.80 -5.65 -8.42
C ASN A 76 10.21 -5.09 -8.18
N ALA A 77 10.75 -5.21 -6.98
CA ALA A 77 12.11 -4.78 -6.66
C ALA A 77 13.15 -5.62 -7.41
N GLU A 78 12.98 -6.93 -7.42
CA GLU A 78 13.86 -7.89 -8.08
C GLU A 78 13.80 -7.74 -9.62
N ASN A 79 12.60 -7.84 -10.20
CA ASN A 79 12.46 -7.92 -11.66
C ASN A 79 12.62 -6.57 -12.37
N ASN A 80 12.17 -5.46 -11.76
CA ASN A 80 12.18 -4.15 -12.43
C ASN A 80 13.40 -3.32 -12.06
N ASN A 81 13.90 -3.45 -10.84
CA ASN A 81 14.99 -2.62 -10.33
C ASN A 81 16.30 -3.41 -10.15
N GLY A 82 16.28 -4.76 -10.25
CA GLY A 82 17.46 -5.60 -10.07
C GLY A 82 18.04 -5.56 -8.64
N MET A 83 17.19 -5.26 -7.64
CA MET A 83 17.59 -5.15 -6.24
C MET A 83 17.70 -6.52 -5.57
N ASP A 84 18.63 -6.66 -4.61
CA ASP A 84 18.81 -7.88 -3.84
C ASP A 84 17.72 -8.00 -2.75
N PRO A 85 16.86 -9.03 -2.78
CA PRO A 85 15.81 -9.22 -1.79
C PRO A 85 16.29 -9.30 -0.34
N ALA A 86 17.54 -9.75 -0.12
CA ALA A 86 18.12 -9.87 1.22
C ALA A 86 18.43 -8.51 1.87
N LYS A 87 18.65 -7.48 1.08
CA LYS A 87 18.99 -6.12 1.55
C LYS A 87 17.78 -5.18 1.62
N LEU A 88 16.61 -5.66 1.19
CA LEU A 88 15.39 -4.84 1.16
C LEU A 88 14.80 -4.63 2.56
N TYR A 89 14.30 -3.42 2.77
CA TYR A 89 13.49 -3.07 3.94
C TYR A 89 12.25 -2.26 3.54
N ILE A 90 11.26 -2.20 4.42
CA ILE A 90 10.06 -1.41 4.21
C ILE A 90 10.36 0.05 4.57
N ALA A 91 10.58 0.87 3.54
CA ALA A 91 10.85 2.29 3.73
C ALA A 91 9.58 3.04 4.15
N GLU A 92 8.49 2.82 3.40
CA GLU A 92 7.21 3.45 3.67
C GLU A 92 6.07 2.45 3.48
N CYS A 93 5.09 2.49 4.37
CA CYS A 93 3.85 1.76 4.23
C CYS A 93 2.68 2.57 4.79
N PHE A 94 1.61 2.66 4.04
CA PHE A 94 0.43 3.43 4.44
C PHE A 94 -0.85 2.89 3.79
N ALA A 95 -1.98 3.24 4.41
CA ALA A 95 -3.30 2.91 3.90
C ALA A 95 -4.17 4.16 3.84
N ASN A 96 -4.75 4.42 2.68
CA ASN A 96 -5.65 5.54 2.42
C ASN A 96 -7.10 5.06 2.35
N CYS A 97 -8.05 5.96 2.63
CA CYS A 97 -9.47 5.67 2.50
C CYS A 97 -9.86 5.46 1.03
N ALA A 98 -10.61 4.40 0.78
CA ALA A 98 -11.27 4.14 -0.49
C ALA A 98 -12.79 4.40 -0.38
N PRO A 99 -13.52 4.48 -1.50
CA PRO A 99 -14.96 4.63 -1.49
C PRO A 99 -15.64 3.56 -0.64
N THR A 100 -16.56 4.00 0.22
CA THR A 100 -17.26 3.11 1.15
C THR A 100 -18.54 2.57 0.52
N MET A 101 -18.73 1.26 0.56
CA MET A 101 -20.00 0.65 0.15
C MET A 101 -21.04 0.82 1.25
N LYS A 102 -22.18 1.40 0.89
CA LYS A 102 -23.31 1.63 1.79
C LYS A 102 -24.31 0.50 1.67
N ARG A 103 -24.77 -0.07 2.79
CA ARG A 103 -25.81 -1.06 2.87
C ARG A 103 -26.86 -0.59 3.86
N ILE A 104 -28.08 -1.08 3.76
CA ILE A 104 -29.20 -0.72 4.63
C ILE A 104 -29.52 -1.92 5.50
N HIS A 105 -29.71 -1.64 6.79
CA HIS A 105 -30.19 -2.60 7.77
C HIS A 105 -31.56 -2.12 8.26
N PRO A 106 -32.66 -2.83 7.89
CA PRO A 106 -33.99 -2.47 8.34
C PRO A 106 -34.12 -2.69 9.85
N ARG A 107 -34.86 -1.81 10.52
CA ARG A 107 -35.15 -1.84 11.95
C ARG A 107 -36.64 -1.66 12.19
N ALA A 108 -37.05 -1.78 13.46
CA ALA A 108 -38.42 -1.59 13.88
C ALA A 108 -38.99 -0.20 13.49
N GLN A 109 -40.31 -0.09 13.39
CA GLN A 109 -41.02 1.17 13.08
C GLN A 109 -40.64 1.81 11.72
N GLY A 110 -40.36 0.99 10.70
CA GLY A 110 -40.02 1.50 9.37
C GLY A 110 -38.70 2.24 9.27
N ARG A 111 -37.86 2.19 10.31
CA ARG A 111 -36.53 2.85 10.30
C ARG A 111 -35.51 2.00 9.57
N ALA A 112 -34.54 2.66 8.91
CA ALA A 112 -33.43 2.01 8.25
C ALA A 112 -32.12 2.65 8.68
N TYR A 113 -31.13 1.82 9.03
CA TYR A 113 -29.79 2.26 9.42
C TYR A 113 -28.77 1.87 8.34
N ARG A 114 -27.79 2.74 8.10
CA ARG A 114 -26.71 2.47 7.14
C ARG A 114 -25.62 1.61 7.77
N ILE A 115 -25.23 0.57 7.05
CA ILE A 115 -24.01 -0.19 7.32
C ILE A 115 -22.94 0.28 6.34
N LEU A 116 -21.83 0.78 6.87
CA LEU A 116 -20.70 1.26 6.07
C LEU A 116 -19.68 0.13 5.92
N LYS A 117 -19.58 -0.47 4.73
CA LYS A 117 -18.53 -1.41 4.36
C LYS A 117 -17.33 -0.61 3.86
N ARG A 118 -16.42 -0.25 4.78
CA ARG A 118 -15.24 0.57 4.49
C ARG A 118 -14.22 -0.23 3.69
N MET A 119 -13.52 0.47 2.79
CA MET A 119 -12.43 -0.07 1.97
C MET A 119 -11.20 0.83 2.08
N SER A 120 -10.06 0.32 1.68
CA SER A 120 -8.78 1.04 1.73
C SER A 120 -7.94 0.80 0.47
N HIS A 121 -7.04 1.73 0.20
CA HIS A 121 -5.93 1.59 -0.73
C HIS A 121 -4.67 1.43 0.10
N ILE A 122 -3.96 0.32 -0.08
CA ILE A 122 -2.76 0.01 0.68
C ILE A 122 -1.55 0.13 -0.24
N THR A 123 -0.53 0.88 0.18
CA THR A 123 0.71 1.05 -0.57
C THR A 123 1.89 0.66 0.30
N ILE A 124 2.82 -0.09 -0.26
CA ILE A 124 4.10 -0.45 0.34
C ILE A 124 5.21 -0.03 -0.61
N ILE A 125 6.21 0.66 -0.08
CA ILE A 125 7.40 1.12 -0.80
C ILE A 125 8.61 0.49 -0.11
N LEU A 126 9.43 -0.19 -0.90
CA LEU A 126 10.66 -0.82 -0.43
C LEU A 126 11.86 0.05 -0.81
N ASP A 127 12.97 -0.14 -0.09
CA ASP A 127 14.26 0.47 -0.41
C ASP A 127 15.38 -0.46 0.05
N GLU A 128 16.58 -0.27 -0.46
CA GLU A 128 17.76 -1.01 -0.04
C GLU A 128 18.44 -0.35 1.16
N LYS A 129 18.86 -1.16 2.13
CA LYS A 129 19.72 -0.66 3.21
C LYS A 129 21.06 -0.24 2.62
N LYS A 130 21.38 1.03 2.76
CA LYS A 130 22.76 1.50 2.49
C LYS A 130 23.65 0.95 3.60
N GLU A 131 24.63 0.14 3.22
CA GLU A 131 25.70 -0.23 4.13
C GLU A 131 26.43 1.06 4.52
N ALA A 132 26.45 1.35 5.82
CA ALA A 132 27.18 2.48 6.37
C ALA A 132 28.70 2.18 6.42
#